data_10907f9bad9c066cdac1dc5f3b86b154
#
_entry.id   10907f9bad9c066cdac1dc5f3b86b154
#
_cell.length_a   1.000
_cell.length_b   1.000
_cell.length_c   1.000
_cell.angle_alpha   90.00
_cell.angle_beta   90.00
_cell.angle_gamma   90.00
#
_symmetry.space_group_name_H-M   'P 1'
#
loop_
_entity.id
_entity.type
_entity.pdbx_description
1 polymer ?
#
loop_
_entity_poly.entity_id
_entity_poly.type
_entity_poly.pdbx_seq_one_letter_code
_entity_poly.pdbx_strand_id
1 'polypeptide(L)'
;MITTIGHHTASYPGRTAVNAKESDGTIAFAYNFDSAGEKLTEKMCKQYNKPILKIQLREPLRDIDEVANHIINWLDKYQIKHLNIAGNGIRTMKGIFSQETLDTYLYKIFEKVLSHHPLEHIRSGGQTGADEAGVKALDQLGVETTIVYPKGYRIRTLTEDIYDKDVAAKRFEQRINPDLPLDTKKYNNN
;
A
#
# COMPACT_ATOMS: atom_id res chain seq x y z
N MET A 1 -10.06 -12.24 -1.04
CA MET A 1 -10.91 -12.18 0.20
C MET A 1 -10.17 -11.38 1.27
N ILE A 2 -10.83 -10.39 1.91
CA ILE A 2 -10.20 -9.53 2.92
C ILE A 2 -10.50 -10.03 4.32
N THR A 3 -9.46 -10.29 5.10
CA THR A 3 -9.53 -10.56 6.55
C THR A 3 -9.10 -9.31 7.32
N THR A 4 -9.91 -8.86 8.27
CA THR A 4 -9.59 -7.70 9.11
C THR A 4 -9.26 -8.12 10.54
N ILE A 5 -8.14 -7.63 11.07
CA ILE A 5 -7.67 -7.93 12.43
C ILE A 5 -7.50 -6.62 13.20
N GLY A 6 -8.09 -6.53 14.39
CA GLY A 6 -7.83 -5.44 15.33
C GLY A 6 -6.58 -5.74 16.17
N HIS A 7 -5.58 -4.87 16.13
CA HIS A 7 -4.41 -4.98 17.01
C HIS A 7 -4.80 -4.63 18.46
N HIS A 8 -4.15 -5.26 19.43
CA HIS A 8 -4.44 -5.03 20.86
C HIS A 8 -4.03 -3.64 21.34
N THR A 9 -3.10 -2.94 20.65
CA THR A 9 -2.70 -1.57 20.97
C THR A 9 -3.27 -0.56 19.98
N ALA A 10 -3.56 0.65 20.47
CA ALA A 10 -4.01 1.76 19.63
C ALA A 10 -2.86 2.45 18.89
N SER A 11 -1.60 2.14 19.23
CA SER A 11 -0.42 2.76 18.63
C SER A 11 -0.03 2.10 17.30
N TYR A 12 0.48 2.90 16.37
CA TYR A 12 0.93 2.42 15.05
C TYR A 12 2.14 1.47 15.08
N PRO A 13 3.14 1.62 15.99
CA PRO A 13 4.31 0.78 15.98
C PRO A 13 4.02 -0.71 16.07
N GLY A 14 3.03 -1.12 16.88
CA GLY A 14 2.68 -2.52 17.04
C GLY A 14 2.20 -3.17 15.74
N ARG A 15 1.23 -2.57 15.04
CA ARG A 15 0.73 -3.11 13.77
C ARG A 15 1.75 -3.05 12.64
N THR A 16 2.58 -1.97 12.58
CA THR A 16 3.65 -1.86 11.59
C THR A 16 4.68 -2.96 11.78
N ALA A 17 5.02 -3.26 13.04
CA ALA A 17 5.91 -4.37 13.39
C ALA A 17 5.34 -5.73 12.95
N VAL A 18 4.06 -5.99 13.23
CA VAL A 18 3.40 -7.24 12.84
C VAL A 18 3.38 -7.39 11.32
N ASN A 19 3.00 -6.36 10.58
CA ASN A 19 2.95 -6.42 9.12
C ASN A 19 4.34 -6.67 8.49
N ALA A 20 5.37 -5.99 9.00
CA ALA A 20 6.75 -6.21 8.53
C ALA A 20 7.28 -7.62 8.87
N LYS A 21 6.97 -8.12 10.07
CA LYS A 21 7.44 -9.42 10.55
C LYS A 21 6.80 -10.59 9.78
N GLU A 22 5.48 -10.52 9.60
CA GLU A 22 4.66 -11.61 9.03
C GLU A 22 4.61 -11.59 7.49
N SER A 23 5.43 -10.77 6.83
CA SER A 23 5.60 -10.73 5.37
C SER A 23 7.03 -11.12 4.97
N ASP A 24 7.23 -11.45 3.69
CA ASP A 24 8.56 -11.72 3.12
C ASP A 24 9.30 -10.42 2.82
N GLY A 25 8.56 -9.35 2.49
CA GLY A 25 9.10 -8.04 2.22
C GLY A 25 8.00 -6.97 2.20
N THR A 26 8.43 -5.71 2.11
CA THR A 26 7.53 -4.54 2.11
C THR A 26 7.75 -3.70 0.86
N ILE A 27 6.67 -3.29 0.18
CA ILE A 27 6.70 -2.18 -0.76
C ILE A 27 6.05 -0.97 -0.09
N ALA A 28 6.77 0.15 -0.07
CA ALA A 28 6.28 1.41 0.45
C ALA A 28 6.11 2.44 -0.68
N PHE A 29 4.86 2.88 -0.90
CA PHE A 29 4.53 3.94 -1.85
C PHE A 29 4.40 5.26 -1.11
N ALA A 30 5.31 6.20 -1.32
CA ALA A 30 5.29 7.45 -0.58
C ALA A 30 5.68 8.66 -1.42
N TYR A 31 4.99 9.77 -1.17
CA TYR A 31 5.39 11.10 -1.63
C TYR A 31 6.51 11.66 -0.76
N ASN A 32 6.44 11.39 0.55
CA ASN A 32 7.41 11.85 1.53
C ASN A 32 7.91 10.68 2.40
N PHE A 33 9.11 10.18 2.12
CA PHE A 33 9.78 9.14 2.91
C PHE A 33 10.35 9.63 4.24
N ASP A 34 10.41 10.94 4.48
CA ASP A 34 10.87 11.51 5.75
C ASP A 34 9.77 11.57 6.81
N SER A 35 8.54 11.20 6.46
CA SER A 35 7.44 11.12 7.42
C SER A 35 7.73 10.11 8.54
N ALA A 36 7.18 10.34 9.73
CA ALA A 36 7.36 9.46 10.88
C ALA A 36 6.87 8.01 10.60
N GLY A 37 5.81 7.86 9.80
CA GLY A 37 5.26 6.57 9.40
C GLY A 37 6.24 5.77 8.56
N GLU A 38 6.82 6.40 7.53
CA GLU A 38 7.78 5.75 6.63
C GLU A 38 9.08 5.38 7.34
N LYS A 39 9.61 6.26 8.18
CA LYS A 39 10.78 5.96 9.04
C LYS A 39 10.50 4.79 9.97
N LEU A 40 9.30 4.69 10.51
CA LEU A 40 8.89 3.56 11.34
C LEU A 40 8.83 2.26 10.53
N THR A 41 8.23 2.28 9.35
CA THR A 41 8.15 1.11 8.45
C THR A 41 9.54 0.61 8.10
N GLU A 42 10.44 1.50 7.69
CA GLU A 42 11.84 1.15 7.39
C GLU A 42 12.57 0.56 8.60
N LYS A 43 12.39 1.17 9.78
CA LYS A 43 12.95 0.66 11.04
C LYS A 43 12.46 -0.76 11.35
N MET A 44 11.16 -1.05 11.16
CA MET A 44 10.62 -2.38 11.41
C MET A 44 11.13 -3.40 10.40
N CYS A 45 11.19 -3.07 9.11
CA CYS A 45 11.77 -3.94 8.11
C CYS A 45 13.23 -4.29 8.44
N LYS A 46 14.03 -3.30 8.81
CA LYS A 46 15.42 -3.51 9.25
C LYS A 46 15.50 -4.40 10.50
N GLN A 47 14.66 -4.15 11.49
CA GLN A 47 14.62 -4.91 12.76
C GLN A 47 14.33 -6.40 12.52
N TYR A 48 13.44 -6.72 11.58
CA TYR A 48 13.07 -8.10 11.25
C TYR A 48 13.86 -8.69 10.07
N ASN A 49 14.88 -7.97 9.62
CA ASN A 49 15.72 -8.38 8.49
C ASN A 49 14.92 -8.70 7.22
N LYS A 50 13.93 -7.86 6.92
CA LYS A 50 13.04 -7.98 5.75
C LYS A 50 13.39 -6.93 4.70
N PRO A 51 13.44 -7.30 3.40
CA PRO A 51 13.69 -6.33 2.34
C PRO A 51 12.56 -5.32 2.23
N ILE A 52 12.91 -4.09 1.88
CA ILE A 52 11.97 -3.01 1.60
C ILE A 52 12.26 -2.38 0.24
N LEU A 53 11.22 -2.22 -0.59
CA LEU A 53 11.26 -1.46 -1.83
C LEU A 53 10.54 -0.13 -1.62
N LYS A 54 11.21 0.98 -1.89
CA LYS A 54 10.65 2.33 -1.81
C LYS A 54 10.28 2.83 -3.20
N ILE A 55 8.99 3.07 -3.44
CA ILE A 55 8.46 3.64 -4.68
C ILE A 55 8.06 5.09 -4.42
N GLN A 56 8.84 6.02 -5.00
CA GLN A 56 8.55 7.44 -4.89
C GLN A 56 7.31 7.80 -5.70
N LEU A 57 6.25 8.27 -5.02
CA LEU A 57 5.12 8.93 -5.65
C LEU A 57 5.49 10.39 -5.92
N ARG A 58 5.27 10.88 -7.12
CA ARG A 58 5.52 12.27 -7.53
C ARG A 58 4.53 12.68 -8.60
N GLU A 59 4.31 13.96 -8.76
CA GLU A 59 3.48 14.53 -9.81
C GLU A 59 4.37 15.08 -10.94
N PRO A 60 4.14 14.67 -12.18
CA PRO A 60 3.21 13.63 -12.61
C PRO A 60 3.63 12.23 -12.13
N LEU A 61 2.67 11.30 -12.10
CA LEU A 61 2.93 9.90 -11.73
C LEU A 61 3.95 9.27 -12.69
N ARG A 62 4.78 8.38 -12.18
CA ARG A 62 5.73 7.62 -13.00
C ARG A 62 5.00 6.69 -13.96
N ASP A 63 5.66 6.35 -15.05
CA ASP A 63 5.17 5.38 -16.02
C ASP A 63 4.87 4.04 -15.34
N ILE A 64 3.71 3.47 -15.66
CA ILE A 64 3.20 2.25 -15.01
C ILE A 64 4.09 1.05 -15.32
N ASP A 65 4.55 0.92 -16.57
CA ASP A 65 5.41 -0.20 -16.98
C ASP A 65 6.78 -0.12 -16.30
N GLU A 66 7.34 1.08 -16.17
CA GLU A 66 8.60 1.31 -15.47
C GLU A 66 8.48 0.85 -14.00
N VAL A 67 7.42 1.27 -13.31
CA VAL A 67 7.21 0.93 -11.89
C VAL A 67 6.90 -0.55 -11.72
N ALA A 68 6.05 -1.12 -12.57
CA ALA A 68 5.72 -2.54 -12.52
C ALA A 68 6.96 -3.42 -12.74
N ASN A 69 7.79 -3.12 -13.73
CA ASN A 69 9.04 -3.85 -13.99
C ASN A 69 10.02 -3.74 -12.82
N HIS A 70 10.12 -2.57 -12.19
CA HIS A 70 10.95 -2.41 -10.99
C HIS A 70 10.46 -3.29 -9.83
N ILE A 71 9.14 -3.36 -9.62
CA ILE A 71 8.53 -4.22 -8.60
C ILE A 71 8.77 -5.70 -8.92
N ILE A 72 8.50 -6.14 -10.15
CA ILE A 72 8.71 -7.54 -10.58
C ILE A 72 10.15 -7.97 -10.31
N ASN A 73 11.13 -7.21 -10.77
CA ASN A 73 12.54 -7.53 -10.56
C ASN A 73 12.91 -7.66 -9.07
N TRP A 74 12.31 -6.82 -8.22
CA TRP A 74 12.55 -6.86 -6.79
C TRP A 74 11.86 -8.07 -6.13
N LEU A 75 10.61 -8.37 -6.50
CA LEU A 75 9.87 -9.53 -6.02
C LEU A 75 10.59 -10.84 -6.38
N ASP A 76 11.07 -10.95 -7.63
CA ASP A 76 11.83 -12.12 -8.11
C ASP A 76 13.17 -12.26 -7.38
N LYS A 77 13.89 -11.16 -7.21
CA LYS A 77 15.18 -11.15 -6.52
C LYS A 77 15.09 -11.70 -5.09
N TYR A 78 14.02 -11.33 -4.38
CA TYR A 78 13.83 -11.70 -2.98
C TYR A 78 12.85 -12.85 -2.78
N GLN A 79 12.31 -13.42 -3.85
CA GLN A 79 11.36 -14.54 -3.84
C GLN A 79 10.14 -14.26 -2.94
N ILE A 80 9.59 -13.04 -3.06
CA ILE A 80 8.49 -12.55 -2.22
C ILE A 80 7.18 -13.21 -2.66
N LYS A 81 6.49 -13.84 -1.75
CA LYS A 81 5.14 -14.41 -1.93
C LYS A 81 4.12 -13.74 -1.02
N HIS A 82 4.52 -13.38 0.20
CA HIS A 82 3.72 -12.67 1.17
C HIS A 82 4.22 -11.23 1.27
N LEU A 83 3.45 -10.28 0.75
CA LEU A 83 3.87 -8.90 0.60
C LEU A 83 3.17 -7.98 1.61
N ASN A 84 3.92 -7.11 2.28
CA ASN A 84 3.35 -5.98 3.01
C ASN A 84 3.30 -4.74 2.09
N ILE A 85 2.11 -4.13 2.00
CA ILE A 85 1.90 -2.83 1.34
C ILE A 85 1.81 -1.75 2.40
N ALA A 86 2.66 -0.74 2.27
CA ALA A 86 2.74 0.41 3.16
C ALA A 86 2.89 1.71 2.35
N GLY A 87 2.80 2.83 3.02
CA GLY A 87 3.09 4.12 2.40
C GLY A 87 2.37 5.29 3.06
N ASN A 88 2.46 6.46 2.41
CA ASN A 88 1.87 7.66 2.96
C ASN A 88 0.35 7.59 3.04
N GLY A 89 -0.19 8.03 4.18
CA GLY A 89 -1.60 8.29 4.32
C GLY A 89 -2.05 9.49 3.48
N ILE A 90 -3.35 9.53 3.15
CA ILE A 90 -3.92 10.54 2.25
C ILE A 90 -3.69 11.99 2.75
N ARG A 91 -3.59 12.21 4.07
CA ARG A 91 -3.28 13.54 4.63
C ARG A 91 -1.90 14.06 4.23
N THR A 92 -0.91 13.17 4.13
CA THR A 92 0.45 13.54 3.68
C THR A 92 0.47 13.90 2.20
N MET A 93 -0.48 13.38 1.44
CA MET A 93 -0.61 13.59 -0.01
C MET A 93 -1.73 14.58 -0.38
N LYS A 94 -2.28 15.31 0.62
CA LYS A 94 -3.37 16.27 0.41
C LYS A 94 -3.01 17.33 -0.65
N GLY A 95 -3.89 17.50 -1.63
CA GLY A 95 -3.69 18.45 -2.73
C GLY A 95 -2.74 17.98 -3.83
N ILE A 96 -2.16 16.77 -3.70
CA ILE A 96 -1.27 16.17 -4.71
C ILE A 96 -1.99 15.01 -5.38
N PHE A 97 -2.49 14.04 -4.59
CA PHE A 97 -3.22 12.88 -5.11
C PHE A 97 -4.56 12.71 -4.40
N SER A 98 -5.59 12.34 -5.16
CA SER A 98 -6.83 11.82 -4.60
C SER A 98 -6.70 10.33 -4.28
N GLN A 99 -7.57 9.79 -3.41
CA GLN A 99 -7.62 8.36 -3.15
C GLN A 99 -7.91 7.58 -4.44
N GLU A 100 -8.85 8.04 -5.25
CA GLU A 100 -9.24 7.43 -6.51
C GLU A 100 -8.09 7.35 -7.51
N THR A 101 -7.27 8.41 -7.62
CA THR A 101 -6.06 8.40 -8.46
C THR A 101 -5.06 7.34 -7.99
N LEU A 102 -4.83 7.23 -6.68
CA LEU A 102 -3.94 6.22 -6.12
C LEU A 102 -4.49 4.80 -6.32
N ASP A 103 -5.79 4.60 -6.10
CA ASP A 103 -6.48 3.32 -6.28
C ASP A 103 -6.28 2.82 -7.71
N THR A 104 -6.56 3.66 -8.72
CA THR A 104 -6.41 3.30 -10.14
C THR A 104 -4.95 3.11 -10.53
N TYR A 105 -4.04 3.95 -10.05
CA TYR A 105 -2.63 3.85 -10.35
C TYR A 105 -2.03 2.53 -9.83
N LEU A 106 -2.29 2.20 -8.56
CA LEU A 106 -1.80 0.96 -7.98
C LEU A 106 -2.46 -0.27 -8.60
N TYR A 107 -3.75 -0.19 -8.97
CA TYR A 107 -4.42 -1.27 -9.69
C TYR A 107 -3.70 -1.59 -11.01
N LYS A 108 -3.45 -0.59 -11.85
CA LYS A 108 -2.77 -0.79 -13.14
C LYS A 108 -1.34 -1.35 -12.98
N ILE A 109 -0.63 -0.93 -11.94
CA ILE A 109 0.70 -1.48 -11.62
C ILE A 109 0.58 -2.95 -11.22
N PHE A 110 -0.26 -3.28 -10.26
CA PHE A 110 -0.36 -4.64 -9.74
C PHE A 110 -1.01 -5.63 -10.72
N GLU A 111 -1.88 -5.18 -11.61
CA GLU A 111 -2.37 -5.98 -12.72
C GLU A 111 -1.21 -6.50 -13.59
N LYS A 112 -0.25 -5.63 -13.93
CA LYS A 112 0.96 -6.00 -14.67
C LYS A 112 1.90 -6.87 -13.82
N VAL A 113 2.10 -6.53 -12.55
CA VAL A 113 2.94 -7.31 -11.63
C VAL A 113 2.45 -8.75 -11.53
N LEU A 114 1.15 -8.95 -11.28
CA LEU A 114 0.57 -10.28 -11.07
C LEU A 114 0.56 -11.14 -12.35
N SER A 115 0.59 -10.53 -13.54
CA SER A 115 0.73 -11.28 -14.79
C SER A 115 2.12 -11.94 -14.95
N HIS A 116 3.12 -11.53 -14.17
CA HIS A 116 4.49 -12.03 -14.21
C HIS A 116 4.93 -12.70 -12.91
N HIS A 117 4.52 -12.14 -11.77
CA HIS A 117 4.92 -12.63 -10.44
C HIS A 117 3.67 -12.84 -9.56
N PRO A 118 3.22 -14.08 -9.34
CA PRO A 118 2.06 -14.35 -8.50
C PRO A 118 2.38 -14.09 -7.02
N LEU A 119 1.49 -13.37 -6.34
CA LEU A 119 1.52 -13.18 -4.89
C LEU A 119 0.49 -14.11 -4.25
N GLU A 120 0.87 -14.78 -3.16
CA GLU A 120 -0.02 -15.66 -2.42
C GLU A 120 -0.87 -14.87 -1.42
N HIS A 121 -0.28 -13.87 -0.76
CA HIS A 121 -0.94 -13.11 0.28
C HIS A 121 -0.38 -11.69 0.42
N ILE A 122 -1.25 -10.73 0.78
CA ILE A 122 -0.80 -9.39 1.16
C ILE A 122 -1.25 -9.02 2.57
N ARG A 123 -0.47 -8.14 3.18
CA ARG A 123 -0.77 -7.49 4.45
C ARG A 123 -0.70 -5.98 4.30
N SER A 124 -1.47 -5.26 5.12
CA SER A 124 -1.40 -3.80 5.15
C SER A 124 -1.95 -3.24 6.47
N GLY A 125 -1.65 -1.99 6.73
CA GLY A 125 -2.24 -1.23 7.82
C GLY A 125 -3.63 -0.69 7.52
N GLY A 126 -4.07 -0.73 6.28
CA GLY A 126 -5.41 -0.33 5.85
C GLY A 126 -5.75 1.15 6.08
N GLN A 127 -4.76 2.03 6.24
CA GLN A 127 -5.02 3.47 6.31
C GLN A 127 -5.39 4.03 4.93
N THR A 128 -6.11 5.15 4.89
CA THR A 128 -6.35 5.87 3.64
C THR A 128 -5.02 6.28 2.99
N GLY A 129 -5.00 6.39 1.68
CA GLY A 129 -3.79 6.63 0.90
C GLY A 129 -3.21 5.36 0.30
N ALA A 130 -1.91 5.16 0.40
CA ALA A 130 -1.21 4.06 -0.26
C ALA A 130 -1.62 2.66 0.26
N ASP A 131 -1.82 2.51 1.58
CA ASP A 131 -2.28 1.26 2.17
C ASP A 131 -3.63 0.83 1.58
N GLU A 132 -4.62 1.74 1.57
CA GLU A 132 -5.96 1.48 1.02
C GLU A 132 -5.91 1.16 -0.47
N ALA A 133 -5.17 1.95 -1.24
CA ALA A 133 -5.04 1.75 -2.68
C ALA A 133 -4.44 0.38 -3.02
N GLY A 134 -3.38 -0.02 -2.31
CA GLY A 134 -2.75 -1.33 -2.51
C GLY A 134 -3.65 -2.50 -2.13
N VAL A 135 -4.39 -2.38 -1.01
CA VAL A 135 -5.35 -3.41 -0.59
C VAL A 135 -6.49 -3.55 -1.61
N LYS A 136 -7.12 -2.44 -2.03
CA LYS A 136 -8.20 -2.47 -3.02
C LYS A 136 -7.74 -3.09 -4.33
N ALA A 137 -6.58 -2.67 -4.81
CA ALA A 137 -6.01 -3.19 -6.06
C ALA A 137 -5.81 -4.71 -6.01
N LEU A 138 -5.11 -5.19 -5.01
CA LEU A 138 -4.74 -6.60 -4.91
C LEU A 138 -5.91 -7.51 -4.54
N ASP A 139 -6.86 -7.06 -3.69
CA ASP A 139 -8.09 -7.81 -3.45
C ASP A 139 -8.96 -7.91 -4.71
N GLN A 140 -9.09 -6.82 -5.47
CA GLN A 140 -9.84 -6.83 -6.73
C GLN A 140 -9.20 -7.74 -7.79
N LEU A 141 -7.88 -7.90 -7.75
CA LEU A 141 -7.11 -8.81 -8.58
C LEU A 141 -7.03 -10.25 -8.02
N GLY A 142 -7.73 -10.55 -6.93
CA GLY A 142 -7.92 -11.89 -6.41
C GLY A 142 -6.86 -12.38 -5.42
N VAL A 143 -5.98 -11.51 -4.92
CA VAL A 143 -4.97 -11.88 -3.92
C VAL A 143 -5.59 -11.89 -2.52
N GLU A 144 -5.27 -12.91 -1.71
CA GLU A 144 -5.69 -12.96 -0.30
C GLU A 144 -5.09 -11.80 0.49
N THR A 145 -5.92 -11.17 1.34
CA THR A 145 -5.54 -9.92 2.00
C THR A 145 -5.82 -9.94 3.50
N THR A 146 -4.84 -9.52 4.30
CA THR A 146 -5.03 -9.25 5.73
C THR A 146 -4.77 -7.77 6.03
N ILE A 147 -5.75 -7.12 6.67
CA ILE A 147 -5.61 -5.75 7.15
C ILE A 147 -5.48 -5.76 8.67
N VAL A 148 -4.41 -5.17 9.20
CA VAL A 148 -4.18 -5.03 10.64
C VAL A 148 -4.45 -3.59 11.05
N TYR A 149 -5.61 -3.35 11.66
CA TYR A 149 -5.97 -2.04 12.21
C TYR A 149 -5.40 -1.82 13.62
N PRO A 150 -5.17 -0.56 14.03
CA PRO A 150 -4.95 -0.26 15.43
C PRO A 150 -6.21 -0.58 16.25
N LYS A 151 -6.06 -0.73 17.58
CA LYS A 151 -7.21 -0.91 18.46
C LYS A 151 -8.25 0.18 18.23
N GLY A 152 -9.51 -0.20 18.07
CA GLY A 152 -10.62 0.71 17.78
C GLY A 152 -10.80 1.03 16.29
N TYR A 153 -10.08 0.34 15.38
CA TYR A 153 -10.25 0.47 13.93
C TYR A 153 -10.06 1.89 13.40
N ARG A 154 -9.16 2.66 14.02
CA ARG A 154 -8.91 4.06 13.64
C ARG A 154 -8.45 4.19 12.20
N ILE A 155 -9.19 5.02 11.45
CA ILE A 155 -8.90 5.41 10.08
C ILE A 155 -8.75 6.93 10.04
N ARG A 156 -7.75 7.41 9.32
CA ARG A 156 -7.52 8.84 9.11
C ARG A 156 -7.94 9.25 7.71
N THR A 157 -9.09 9.86 7.56
CA THR A 157 -9.51 10.48 6.30
C THR A 157 -8.89 11.87 6.14
N LEU A 158 -9.18 12.56 5.05
CA LEU A 158 -8.73 13.96 4.85
C LEU A 158 -9.27 14.92 5.90
N THR A 159 -10.46 14.67 6.39
CA THR A 159 -11.23 15.60 7.24
C THR A 159 -11.30 15.18 8.70
N GLU A 160 -11.37 13.88 8.98
CA GLU A 160 -11.62 13.36 10.33
C GLU A 160 -10.92 12.02 10.61
N ASP A 161 -10.91 11.64 11.86
CA ASP A 161 -10.53 10.30 12.31
C ASP A 161 -11.82 9.52 12.60
N ILE A 162 -11.97 8.34 11.99
CA ILE A 162 -13.10 7.44 12.15
C ILE A 162 -12.66 6.25 13.00
N TYR A 163 -13.51 5.82 13.94
CA TYR A 163 -13.27 4.69 14.85
C TYR A 163 -14.43 3.70 14.74
N ASP A 164 -14.62 3.14 13.56
CA ASP A 164 -15.73 2.24 13.25
C ASP A 164 -15.29 1.06 12.40
N LYS A 165 -15.55 -0.15 12.88
CA LYS A 165 -15.14 -1.39 12.21
C LYS A 165 -15.87 -1.58 10.87
N ASP A 166 -17.17 -1.26 10.83
CA ASP A 166 -17.98 -1.49 9.64
C ASP A 166 -17.64 -0.47 8.56
N VAL A 167 -17.41 0.80 8.95
CA VAL A 167 -16.91 1.83 8.03
C VAL A 167 -15.51 1.44 7.52
N ALA A 168 -14.66 0.90 8.39
CA ALA A 168 -13.34 0.41 8.00
C ALA A 168 -13.42 -0.70 6.93
N ALA A 169 -14.36 -1.64 7.07
CA ALA A 169 -14.55 -2.74 6.13
C ALA A 169 -15.20 -2.28 4.82
N LYS A 170 -16.28 -1.50 4.89
CA LYS A 170 -17.05 -1.04 3.71
C LYS A 170 -16.24 -0.28 2.67
N ARG A 171 -15.16 0.38 3.06
CA ARG A 171 -14.28 1.11 2.13
C ARG A 171 -13.71 0.20 1.03
N PHE A 172 -13.51 -1.08 1.32
CA PHE A 172 -12.96 -2.04 0.38
C PHE A 172 -14.01 -2.74 -0.49
N GLU A 173 -15.31 -2.49 -0.25
CA GLU A 173 -16.40 -2.96 -1.12
C GLU A 173 -16.48 -2.14 -2.41
N GLN A 174 -16.00 -0.89 -2.39
CA GLN A 174 -15.98 -0.03 -3.56
C GLN A 174 -14.92 -0.51 -4.55
N ARG A 175 -15.37 -0.89 -5.74
CA ARG A 175 -14.49 -1.34 -6.83
C ARG A 175 -13.76 -0.17 -7.47
N ILE A 176 -12.50 -0.41 -7.83
CA ILE A 176 -11.67 0.53 -8.58
C ILE A 176 -12.18 0.58 -10.02
N ASN A 177 -12.27 1.77 -10.58
CA ASN A 177 -12.46 1.98 -12.01
C ASN A 177 -11.09 1.96 -12.71
N PRO A 178 -10.75 0.88 -13.45
CA PRO A 178 -9.44 0.80 -14.12
C PRO A 178 -9.31 1.76 -15.32
N ASP A 179 -10.42 2.27 -15.85
CA ASP A 179 -10.43 3.13 -17.03
C ASP A 179 -10.27 4.62 -16.69
N LEU A 180 -10.15 4.96 -15.41
CA LEU A 180 -9.90 6.33 -15.00
C LEU A 180 -8.60 6.85 -15.65
N PRO A 181 -8.63 8.00 -16.35
CA PRO A 181 -7.42 8.57 -16.93
C PRO A 181 -6.44 9.01 -15.83
N LEU A 182 -5.17 8.66 -16.02
CA LEU A 182 -4.09 9.06 -15.13
C LEU A 182 -3.14 9.99 -15.88
N ASP A 183 -2.73 11.08 -15.24
CA ASP A 183 -1.64 11.92 -15.77
C ASP A 183 -0.30 11.27 -15.39
N THR A 184 0.16 10.39 -16.29
CA THR A 184 1.48 9.76 -16.18
C THR A 184 2.38 10.29 -17.29
N LYS A 185 3.60 10.73 -16.94
CA LYS A 185 4.61 11.12 -17.93
C LYS A 185 5.74 10.12 -17.90
N LYS A 186 6.17 9.71 -19.09
CA LYS A 186 7.45 9.02 -19.23
C LYS A 186 8.56 10.03 -18.96
N TYR A 187 9.41 9.74 -17.97
CA TYR A 187 10.63 10.51 -17.80
C TYR A 187 11.55 10.18 -18.98
N ASN A 188 11.63 11.08 -19.94
CA ASN A 188 12.75 11.06 -20.87
C ASN A 188 13.99 11.37 -20.03
N ASN A 189 14.84 10.37 -19.82
CA ASN A 189 16.20 10.57 -19.34
C ASN A 189 16.92 11.35 -20.44
N ASN A 190 17.04 12.67 -20.27
CA ASN A 190 18.04 13.47 -20.94
C ASN A 190 19.27 13.52 -20.05
#